data_fc88e2bef638bb0897857ca57fbc9c90
#
_entry.id   fc88e2bef638bb0897857ca57fbc9c90
#
_cell.length_a   1.000
_cell.length_b   1.000
_cell.length_c   1.000
_cell.angle_alpha   90.00
_cell.angle_beta   90.00
_cell.angle_gamma   90.00
#
_symmetry.space_group_name_H-M   'P 1'
#
loop_
_entity.id
_entity.type
_entity.pdbx_description
1 polymer ?
#
loop_
_entity_poly.entity_id
_entity_poly.type
_entity_poly.pdbx_seq_one_letter_code
_entity_poly.pdbx_strand_id
1 'polypeptide(L)'
;MSVGDALTKKDVTVIHVIATVELRPGKRDTFLTEFHRNIPNVRAEAGCIEYGPTVDLRTGIAVQLPVRDNVVTVVEKWESLDALRAHMAAPHMVEYRGRVKDLVVKVELQILEPA
;
A
#
# COMPACT_ATOMS: atom_id res chain seq x y z
N MET A 1 5.83 -34.21 -5.23
CA MET A 1 4.94 -33.08 -5.03
C MET A 1 3.86 -33.07 -6.11
N SER A 2 2.65 -32.83 -5.74
CA SER A 2 1.54 -32.83 -6.69
C SER A 2 1.46 -31.53 -7.48
N VAL A 3 0.76 -31.55 -8.61
CA VAL A 3 0.48 -30.36 -9.40
C VAL A 3 -0.34 -29.36 -8.59
N GLY A 4 -1.25 -29.86 -7.73
CA GLY A 4 -2.03 -29.00 -6.85
C GLY A 4 -1.18 -28.18 -5.90
N ASP A 5 -0.07 -28.72 -5.41
CA ASP A 5 0.83 -27.98 -4.52
C ASP A 5 1.49 -26.79 -5.22
N ALA A 6 1.86 -26.96 -6.48
CA ALA A 6 2.46 -25.87 -7.24
C ALA A 6 1.47 -24.72 -7.48
N LEU A 7 0.21 -25.06 -7.81
CA LEU A 7 -0.85 -24.07 -8.00
C LEU A 7 -1.19 -23.37 -6.68
N THR A 8 -1.33 -24.15 -5.60
CA THR A 8 -1.63 -23.64 -4.27
C THR A 8 -0.55 -22.70 -3.78
N LYS A 9 0.72 -23.03 -4.03
CA LYS A 9 1.85 -22.17 -3.65
C LYS A 9 1.71 -20.78 -4.28
N LYS A 10 1.36 -20.70 -5.55
CA LYS A 10 1.15 -19.42 -6.24
C LYS A 10 0.01 -18.63 -5.62
N ASP A 11 -1.11 -19.31 -5.31
CA ASP A 11 -2.30 -18.66 -4.77
C ASP A 11 -2.12 -18.19 -3.33
N VAL A 12 -1.29 -18.89 -2.54
CA VAL A 12 -1.09 -18.60 -1.12
C VAL A 12 0.21 -17.86 -0.82
N THR A 13 0.97 -17.48 -1.84
CA THR A 13 2.18 -16.69 -1.63
C THR A 13 1.82 -15.35 -1.04
N VAL A 14 2.46 -15.02 0.08
CA VAL A 14 2.32 -13.71 0.71
C VAL A 14 2.84 -12.64 -0.25
N ILE A 15 2.07 -11.60 -0.41
CA ILE A 15 2.39 -10.48 -1.28
C ILE A 15 2.75 -9.27 -0.43
N HIS A 16 3.88 -8.65 -0.73
CA HIS A 16 4.29 -7.38 -0.14
C HIS A 16 4.05 -6.28 -1.15
N VAL A 17 3.52 -5.15 -0.71
CA VAL A 17 3.30 -4.00 -1.59
C VAL A 17 3.98 -2.79 -0.99
N ILE A 18 4.73 -2.10 -1.84
CA ILE A 18 5.27 -0.78 -1.53
C ILE A 18 4.61 0.20 -2.49
N ALA A 19 3.70 1.02 -1.96
CA ALA A 19 3.00 2.02 -2.75
C ALA A 19 3.60 3.39 -2.46
N THR A 20 4.20 4.01 -3.47
CA THR A 20 4.75 5.36 -3.35
C THR A 20 3.71 6.35 -3.85
N VAL A 21 3.21 7.18 -2.95
CA VAL A 21 2.20 8.19 -3.26
C VAL A 21 2.88 9.55 -3.24
N GLU A 22 2.98 10.17 -4.41
CA GLU A 22 3.47 11.53 -4.53
C GLU A 22 2.29 12.50 -4.42
N LEU A 23 2.41 13.45 -3.52
CA LEU A 23 1.35 14.40 -3.19
C LEU A 23 1.70 15.80 -3.67
N ARG A 24 0.68 16.60 -3.90
CA ARG A 24 0.88 18.03 -4.17
C ARG A 24 1.56 18.67 -2.96
N PRO A 25 2.42 19.68 -3.17
CA PRO A 25 3.11 20.34 -2.08
C PRO A 25 2.18 20.82 -0.98
N GLY A 26 2.54 20.49 0.27
CA GLY A 26 1.77 20.91 1.44
C GLY A 26 0.50 20.09 1.71
N LYS A 27 0.23 19.03 0.94
CA LYS A 27 -1.02 18.25 1.08
C LYS A 27 -0.85 16.92 1.80
N ARG A 28 0.34 16.63 2.32
CA ARG A 28 0.58 15.33 2.95
C ARG A 28 -0.28 15.11 4.20
N ASP A 29 -0.41 16.12 5.06
CA ASP A 29 -1.20 15.96 6.29
C ASP A 29 -2.68 15.75 5.98
N THR A 30 -3.22 16.49 5.00
CA THR A 30 -4.61 16.30 4.55
C THR A 30 -4.81 14.90 3.98
N PHE A 31 -3.87 14.44 3.17
CA PHE A 31 -3.91 13.08 2.63
C PHE A 31 -3.89 12.04 3.74
N LEU A 32 -2.99 12.19 4.72
CA LEU A 32 -2.88 11.24 5.83
C LEU A 32 -4.14 11.18 6.68
N THR A 33 -4.84 12.28 6.85
CA THR A 33 -6.12 12.30 7.55
C THR A 33 -7.12 11.40 6.84
N GLU A 34 -7.24 11.53 5.53
CA GLU A 34 -8.14 10.66 4.74
C GLU A 34 -7.66 9.21 4.69
N PHE A 35 -6.36 9.01 4.60
CA PHE A 35 -5.79 7.66 4.61
C PHE A 35 -6.11 6.94 5.93
N HIS A 36 -5.84 7.57 7.07
CA HIS A 36 -6.11 7.00 8.38
C HIS A 36 -7.59 6.68 8.58
N ARG A 37 -8.46 7.52 8.07
CA ARG A 37 -9.91 7.32 8.13
C ARG A 37 -10.33 6.00 7.48
N ASN A 38 -9.65 5.57 6.42
CA ASN A 38 -9.97 4.34 5.69
C ASN A 38 -9.23 3.09 6.20
N ILE A 39 -8.22 3.24 7.05
CA ILE A 39 -7.43 2.10 7.54
C ILE A 39 -8.29 1.00 8.17
N PRO A 40 -9.26 1.29 9.06
CA PRO A 40 -10.08 0.23 9.65
C PRO A 40 -10.81 -0.61 8.60
N ASN A 41 -11.29 0.01 7.53
CA ASN A 41 -11.95 -0.71 6.44
C ASN A 41 -11.00 -1.66 5.72
N VAL A 42 -9.76 -1.21 5.47
CA VAL A 42 -8.75 -2.03 4.79
C VAL A 42 -8.32 -3.19 5.68
N ARG A 43 -8.05 -2.92 6.94
CA ARG A 43 -7.59 -3.95 7.89
C ARG A 43 -8.66 -5.01 8.15
N ALA A 44 -9.92 -4.70 7.94
CA ALA A 44 -11.03 -5.66 8.05
C ALA A 44 -11.18 -6.54 6.80
N GLU A 45 -10.48 -6.24 5.71
CA GLU A 45 -10.55 -7.03 4.48
C GLU A 45 -9.95 -8.41 4.69
N ALA A 46 -10.58 -9.42 4.08
CA ALA A 46 -10.04 -10.78 4.08
C ALA A 46 -8.64 -10.79 3.45
N GLY A 47 -7.69 -11.39 4.15
CA GLY A 47 -6.32 -11.52 3.66
C GLY A 47 -5.41 -10.33 3.91
N CYS A 48 -5.89 -9.28 4.56
CA CYS A 48 -5.03 -8.16 4.95
C CYS A 48 -4.17 -8.56 6.15
N ILE A 49 -2.86 -8.59 5.99
CA ILE A 49 -1.91 -8.89 7.07
C ILE A 49 -1.36 -7.60 7.67
N GLU A 50 -0.92 -6.68 6.82
CA GLU A 50 -0.42 -5.36 7.23
C GLU A 50 -0.88 -4.31 6.24
N TYR A 51 -1.18 -3.13 6.75
CA TYR A 51 -1.54 -1.98 5.92
C TYR A 51 -1.33 -0.71 6.72
N GLY A 52 -0.46 0.16 6.24
CA GLY A 52 -0.23 1.42 6.94
C GLY A 52 0.64 2.38 6.16
N PRO A 53 0.50 3.69 6.45
CA PRO A 53 1.29 4.71 5.80
C PRO A 53 2.61 4.91 6.54
N THR A 54 3.63 5.29 5.79
CA THR A 54 4.93 5.70 6.34
C THR A 54 5.37 6.97 5.65
N VAL A 55 6.27 7.68 6.30
CA VAL A 55 6.95 8.84 5.70
C VAL A 55 8.45 8.66 5.87
N ASP A 56 9.23 9.30 5.01
CA ASP A 56 10.68 9.21 5.10
C ASP A 56 11.17 9.77 6.44
N LEU A 57 12.07 9.04 7.07
CA LEU A 57 12.69 9.43 8.34
C LEU A 57 14.08 9.99 8.07
N ARG A 58 14.38 11.15 8.59
CA ARG A 58 15.72 11.73 8.49
C ARG A 58 16.63 11.04 9.49
N THR A 59 17.63 10.29 9.02
CA THR A 59 18.46 9.45 9.89
C THR A 59 19.94 9.86 9.93
N GLY A 60 20.43 10.56 8.90
CA GLY A 60 21.86 10.81 8.76
C GLY A 60 22.67 9.60 8.24
N ILE A 61 22.03 8.47 7.95
CA ILE A 61 22.71 7.31 7.39
C ILE A 61 23.11 7.63 5.94
N ALA A 62 24.40 7.48 5.63
CA ALA A 62 24.95 7.96 4.36
C ALA A 62 24.34 7.35 3.11
N VAL A 63 23.91 6.08 3.16
CA VAL A 63 23.33 5.38 2.00
C VAL A 63 21.82 5.61 1.86
N GLN A 64 21.20 6.34 2.78
CA GLN A 64 19.79 6.67 2.67
C GLN A 64 19.58 7.66 1.54
N LEU A 65 18.53 7.42 0.74
CA LEU A 65 18.09 8.39 -0.26
C LEU A 65 17.58 9.67 0.43
N PRO A 66 17.63 10.81 -0.26
CA PRO A 66 17.12 12.07 0.30
C PRO A 66 15.67 11.95 0.77
N VAL A 67 15.36 12.62 1.88
CA VAL A 67 14.00 12.66 2.44
C VAL A 67 13.06 13.42 1.49
N ARG A 68 11.88 12.86 1.28
CA ARG A 68 10.86 13.41 0.38
C ARG A 68 9.69 13.94 1.22
N ASP A 69 9.46 15.24 1.17
CA ASP A 69 8.46 15.90 2.02
C ASP A 69 7.02 15.67 1.57
N ASN A 70 6.82 15.42 0.28
CA ASN A 70 5.49 15.29 -0.30
C ASN A 70 5.19 13.85 -0.73
N VAL A 71 5.74 12.89 -0.02
CA VAL A 71 5.56 11.47 -0.32
C VAL A 71 5.08 10.72 0.91
N VAL A 72 4.11 9.84 0.69
CA VAL A 72 3.71 8.82 1.65
C VAL A 72 4.01 7.47 1.02
N THR A 73 4.70 6.60 1.75
CA THR A 73 4.96 5.23 1.31
C THR A 73 4.06 4.30 2.10
N VAL A 74 3.12 3.67 1.42
CA VAL A 74 2.22 2.69 2.03
C VAL A 74 2.89 1.34 2.01
N VAL A 75 3.00 0.71 3.16
CA VAL A 75 3.57 -0.63 3.30
C VAL A 75 2.42 -1.59 3.55
N GLU A 76 2.32 -2.62 2.70
CA GLU A 76 1.20 -3.55 2.75
C GLU A 76 1.69 -4.99 2.68
N LYS A 77 0.92 -5.87 3.30
CA LYS A 77 1.14 -7.30 3.20
C LYS A 77 -0.21 -8.00 3.10
N TRP A 78 -0.33 -8.88 2.11
CA TRP A 78 -1.56 -9.61 1.79
C TRP A 78 -1.30 -11.11 1.75
N GLU A 79 -2.28 -11.89 2.16
CA GLU A 79 -2.16 -13.35 2.15
C GLU A 79 -2.00 -13.94 0.74
N SER A 80 -2.49 -13.24 -0.28
CA SER A 80 -2.45 -13.70 -1.66
C SER A 80 -2.61 -12.56 -2.64
N LEU A 81 -2.30 -12.82 -3.90
CA LEU A 81 -2.55 -11.86 -4.97
C LEU A 81 -4.05 -11.60 -5.13
N ASP A 82 -4.89 -12.62 -4.95
CA ASP A 82 -6.34 -12.44 -5.05
C ASP A 82 -6.87 -11.51 -3.95
N ALA A 83 -6.31 -11.59 -2.73
CA ALA A 83 -6.68 -10.67 -1.66
C ALA A 83 -6.30 -9.24 -2.01
N LEU A 84 -5.12 -9.03 -2.61
CA LEU A 84 -4.70 -7.71 -3.08
C LEU A 84 -5.63 -7.19 -4.18
N ARG A 85 -5.99 -8.03 -5.15
CA ARG A 85 -6.92 -7.64 -6.21
C ARG A 85 -8.27 -7.22 -5.66
N ALA A 86 -8.80 -7.99 -4.71
CA ALA A 86 -10.06 -7.67 -4.06
C ALA A 86 -9.99 -6.32 -3.33
N HIS A 87 -8.87 -6.06 -2.64
CA HIS A 87 -8.61 -4.77 -1.99
C HIS A 87 -8.69 -3.62 -2.99
N MET A 88 -8.01 -3.76 -4.12
CA MET A 88 -7.94 -2.68 -5.12
C MET A 88 -9.30 -2.38 -5.73
N ALA A 89 -10.21 -3.35 -5.77
CA ALA A 89 -11.56 -3.22 -6.31
C ALA A 89 -12.62 -2.90 -5.25
N ALA A 90 -12.26 -2.86 -3.98
CA ALA A 90 -13.23 -2.67 -2.90
C ALA A 90 -13.96 -1.32 -3.01
N PRO A 91 -15.28 -1.28 -2.76
CA PRO A 91 -16.04 -0.03 -2.84
C PRO A 91 -15.48 1.10 -1.97
N HIS A 92 -15.02 0.79 -0.74
CA HIS A 92 -14.45 1.81 0.12
C HIS A 92 -13.13 2.38 -0.44
N MET A 93 -12.40 1.61 -1.25
CA MET A 93 -11.21 2.10 -1.92
C MET A 93 -11.55 3.04 -3.08
N VAL A 94 -12.63 2.75 -3.79
CA VAL A 94 -13.15 3.65 -4.84
C VAL A 94 -13.53 5.00 -4.22
N GLU A 95 -14.25 4.98 -3.11
CA GLU A 95 -14.63 6.20 -2.38
C GLU A 95 -13.41 6.96 -1.88
N TYR A 96 -12.47 6.25 -1.25
CA TYR A 96 -11.23 6.82 -0.75
C TYR A 96 -10.43 7.51 -1.89
N ARG A 97 -10.26 6.83 -3.02
CA ARG A 97 -9.56 7.42 -4.17
C ARG A 97 -10.25 8.68 -4.67
N GLY A 98 -11.57 8.70 -4.65
CA GLY A 98 -12.35 9.92 -5.00
C GLY A 98 -12.06 11.07 -4.05
N ARG A 99 -11.94 10.79 -2.74
CA ARG A 99 -11.66 11.84 -1.75
C ARG A 99 -10.27 12.43 -1.87
N VAL A 100 -9.28 11.65 -2.30
CA VAL A 100 -7.88 12.09 -2.32
C VAL A 100 -7.36 12.48 -3.70
N LYS A 101 -8.17 12.31 -4.75
CA LYS A 101 -7.70 12.49 -6.13
C LYS A 101 -7.06 13.85 -6.40
N ASP A 102 -7.56 14.91 -5.77
CA ASP A 102 -7.03 16.27 -5.98
C ASP A 102 -5.76 16.54 -5.16
N LEU A 103 -5.40 15.64 -4.26
CA LEU A 103 -4.20 15.73 -3.43
C LEU A 103 -3.02 14.95 -4.04
N VAL A 104 -3.30 13.99 -4.90
CA VAL A 104 -2.33 13.03 -5.42
C VAL A 104 -1.82 13.45 -6.79
N VAL A 105 -0.48 13.47 -6.95
CA VAL A 105 0.16 13.68 -8.24
C VAL A 105 0.27 12.36 -8.99
N LYS A 106 0.77 11.31 -8.32
CA LYS A 106 0.86 9.98 -8.90
C LYS A 106 1.02 8.91 -7.82
N VAL A 107 0.69 7.68 -8.18
CA VAL A 107 0.91 6.50 -7.35
C VAL A 107 1.70 5.49 -8.17
N GLU A 108 2.73 4.92 -7.57
CA GLU A 108 3.50 3.83 -8.14
C GLU A 108 3.53 2.67 -7.17
N LEU A 109 3.33 1.46 -7.70
CA LEU A 109 3.33 0.25 -6.89
C LEU A 109 4.51 -0.64 -7.23
N GLN A 110 5.14 -1.20 -6.20
CA GLN A 110 5.95 -2.40 -6.36
C GLN A 110 5.23 -3.52 -5.64
N ILE A 111 4.96 -4.58 -6.36
CA ILE A 111 4.28 -5.77 -5.85
C ILE A 111 5.32 -6.86 -5.81
N LEU A 112 5.58 -7.37 -4.61
CA LEU A 112 6.73 -8.21 -4.33
C LEU A 112 6.29 -9.54 -3.73
N GLU A 113 7.07 -10.58 -4.03
CA GLU A 113 6.92 -11.86 -3.34
C GLU A 113 8.25 -12.24 -2.71
N PRO A 114 8.26 -13.07 -1.65
CA PRO A 114 9.51 -13.56 -1.06
C PRO A 114 10.36 -14.27 -2.10
N ALA A 115 11.66 -13.99 -2.08
CA ALA A 115 12.61 -14.58 -3.04
C ALA A 115 13.31 -15.80 -2.46
#